data_20322676987cefac47cf30b27ed6d80f
#
_entry.id   20322676987cefac47cf30b27ed6d80f
#
_cell.length_a   1.000
_cell.length_b   1.000
_cell.length_c   1.000
_cell.angle_alpha   90.00
_cell.angle_beta   90.00
_cell.angle_gamma   90.00
#
_symmetry.space_group_name_H-M   'P 1'
#
loop_
_entity.id
_entity.type
_entity.pdbx_description
1 polymer ?
#
loop_
_entity_poly.entity_id
_entity_poly.type
_entity_poly.pdbx_seq_one_letter_code
_entity_poly.pdbx_strand_id
1 'polypeptide(L)'
;MKKTILSMILAVIAVGVNAQTLYGYYTNRADKSKTRYRVEYIMNGLKNKPSVLIEVMGEADKNYLMIDIDNIKSAQDGFKEMKEKYIEWIKVARENNVTEVDKRMDYPFHGGIGAAWKNSQWWFSTGFCWNMQPYFKIKGINKTVTFAQSVRSDSNEYIENMIYIKFTSVQDFDSLINILDDGKLGAKIRGVKSKENIFK
;
A
#
# COMPACT_ATOMS: atom_id res chain seq x y z
N MET A 1 -21.81 6.47 -18.18
CA MET A 1 -21.11 7.31 -17.19
C MET A 1 -20.04 6.56 -16.37
N LYS A 2 -20.30 5.35 -15.80
CA LYS A 2 -19.29 4.60 -15.03
C LYS A 2 -18.03 4.20 -15.81
N LYS A 3 -18.18 3.82 -17.10
CA LYS A 3 -17.03 3.46 -17.97
C LYS A 3 -16.11 4.65 -18.29
N THR A 4 -16.66 5.86 -18.39
CA THR A 4 -15.91 7.08 -18.71
C THR A 4 -14.99 7.52 -17.55
N ILE A 5 -15.44 7.33 -16.30
CA ILE A 5 -14.65 7.68 -15.11
C ILE A 5 -13.46 6.71 -14.96
N LEU A 6 -13.67 5.42 -15.22
CA LEU A 6 -12.62 4.43 -15.17
C LEU A 6 -11.55 4.67 -16.26
N SER A 7 -12.00 4.98 -17.48
CA SER A 7 -11.11 5.33 -18.61
C SER A 7 -10.28 6.60 -18.34
N MET A 8 -10.84 7.61 -17.65
CA MET A 8 -10.09 8.80 -17.26
C MET A 8 -9.00 8.50 -16.22
N ILE A 9 -9.28 7.62 -15.26
CA ILE A 9 -8.28 7.20 -14.26
C ILE A 9 -7.13 6.48 -14.97
N LEU A 10 -7.42 5.61 -15.92
CA LEU A 10 -6.41 4.86 -16.68
C LEU A 10 -5.56 5.75 -17.59
N ALA A 11 -6.17 6.67 -18.31
CA ALA A 11 -5.44 7.59 -19.20
C ALA A 11 -4.41 8.44 -18.44
N VAL A 12 -4.76 8.87 -17.23
CA VAL A 12 -3.88 9.67 -16.36
C VAL A 12 -2.70 8.84 -15.84
N ILE A 13 -2.93 7.57 -15.50
CA ILE A 13 -1.87 6.71 -14.99
C ILE A 13 -0.91 6.27 -16.11
N ALA A 14 -1.39 6.03 -17.31
CA ALA A 14 -0.55 5.69 -18.45
C ALA A 14 0.46 6.81 -18.80
N VAL A 15 0.08 8.07 -18.64
CA VAL A 15 0.98 9.23 -18.82
C VAL A 15 1.93 9.42 -17.62
N GLY A 16 1.50 9.08 -16.41
CA GLY A 16 2.26 9.27 -15.18
C GLY A 16 3.34 8.20 -14.92
N VAL A 17 3.21 7.00 -15.49
CA VAL A 17 4.15 5.88 -15.25
C VAL A 17 5.57 6.18 -15.70
N ASN A 18 5.76 7.05 -16.69
CA ASN A 18 7.09 7.46 -17.14
C ASN A 18 7.79 8.47 -16.21
N ALA A 19 7.10 8.94 -15.18
CA ALA A 19 7.60 9.97 -14.24
C ALA A 19 7.66 9.47 -12.78
N GLN A 20 7.77 8.17 -12.55
CA GLN A 20 7.98 7.62 -11.21
C GLN A 20 9.33 8.07 -10.67
N THR A 21 9.32 8.71 -9.50
CA THR A 21 10.52 9.18 -8.83
C THR A 21 10.74 8.39 -7.54
N LEU A 22 11.91 7.76 -7.42
CA LEU A 22 12.28 7.05 -6.21
C LEU A 22 12.42 8.03 -5.05
N TYR A 23 11.69 7.77 -3.96
CA TYR A 23 11.84 8.50 -2.71
C TYR A 23 12.80 7.78 -1.76
N GLY A 24 12.67 6.47 -1.62
CA GLY A 24 13.49 5.67 -0.73
C GLY A 24 13.04 4.21 -0.68
N TYR A 25 13.39 3.56 0.43
CA TYR A 25 13.08 2.16 0.66
C TYR A 25 12.59 1.93 2.08
N TYR A 26 11.68 0.99 2.26
CA TYR A 26 11.42 0.39 3.56
C TYR A 26 11.89 -1.06 3.59
N THR A 27 12.16 -1.55 4.80
CA THR A 27 12.57 -2.93 5.02
C THR A 27 11.38 -3.73 5.54
N ASN A 28 11.14 -4.88 4.92
CA ASN A 28 10.15 -5.86 5.36
C ASN A 28 10.76 -7.25 5.18
N ARG A 29 10.79 -8.05 6.24
CA ARG A 29 11.45 -9.36 6.29
C ARG A 29 10.48 -10.54 6.15
N ALA A 30 9.22 -10.28 5.84
CA ALA A 30 8.20 -11.32 5.68
C ALA A 30 8.45 -12.19 4.43
N ASP A 31 9.09 -11.64 3.41
CA ASP A 31 9.55 -12.39 2.24
C ASP A 31 11.07 -12.63 2.35
N LYS A 32 11.45 -13.90 2.30
CA LYS A 32 12.87 -14.30 2.37
C LYS A 32 13.65 -13.95 1.10
N SER A 33 12.99 -13.81 -0.04
CA SER A 33 13.60 -13.51 -1.33
C SER A 33 13.89 -12.02 -1.50
N LYS A 34 13.15 -11.15 -0.80
CA LYS A 34 13.26 -9.70 -0.92
C LYS A 34 13.00 -9.02 0.42
N THR A 35 13.93 -8.20 0.85
CA THR A 35 13.82 -7.47 2.12
C THR A 35 13.72 -5.94 1.97
N ARG A 36 14.01 -5.39 0.78
CA ARG A 36 13.93 -3.95 0.51
C ARG A 36 12.88 -3.68 -0.56
N TYR A 37 11.93 -2.84 -0.23
CA TYR A 37 10.81 -2.44 -1.06
C TYR A 37 10.89 -0.94 -1.33
N ARG A 38 10.61 -0.54 -2.57
CA ARG A 38 10.67 0.86 -2.99
C ARG A 38 9.48 1.65 -2.46
N VAL A 39 9.73 2.91 -2.18
CA VAL A 39 8.70 3.94 -2.07
C VAL A 39 9.01 4.98 -3.13
N GLU A 40 8.08 5.16 -4.04
CA GLU A 40 8.18 6.05 -5.20
C GLU A 40 7.03 7.05 -5.13
N TYR A 41 7.11 8.13 -5.90
CA TYR A 41 5.98 9.04 -6.08
C TYR A 41 5.82 9.44 -7.54
N ILE A 42 4.60 9.80 -7.90
CA ILE A 42 4.22 10.35 -9.20
C ILE A 42 3.46 11.65 -8.99
N MET A 43 3.66 12.64 -9.87
CA MET A 43 3.01 13.95 -9.73
C MET A 43 1.56 13.94 -10.20
N ASN A 44 1.23 13.15 -11.22
CA ASN A 44 -0.11 13.00 -11.77
C ASN A 44 -0.61 11.57 -11.54
N GLY A 45 -0.92 11.25 -10.29
CA GLY A 45 -1.44 9.96 -9.86
C GLY A 45 -2.96 9.91 -9.78
N LEU A 46 -3.46 9.36 -8.71
CA LEU A 46 -4.90 9.24 -8.47
C LEU A 46 -5.60 10.61 -8.52
N LYS A 47 -6.67 10.72 -9.31
CA LYS A 47 -7.45 11.95 -9.46
C LYS A 47 -6.64 13.18 -9.89
N ASN A 48 -5.59 12.98 -10.69
CA ASN A 48 -4.62 14.02 -11.08
C ASN A 48 -3.90 14.69 -9.90
N LYS A 49 -3.76 13.98 -8.77
CA LYS A 49 -3.01 14.44 -7.61
C LYS A 49 -1.69 13.69 -7.50
N PRO A 50 -0.68 14.29 -6.86
CA PRO A 50 0.50 13.53 -6.50
C PRO A 50 0.13 12.31 -5.66
N SER A 51 0.74 11.19 -5.98
CA SER A 51 0.48 9.92 -5.27
C SER A 51 1.79 9.21 -4.94
N VAL A 52 1.79 8.53 -3.82
CA VAL A 52 2.89 7.69 -3.36
C VAL A 52 2.60 6.24 -3.75
N LEU A 53 3.60 5.57 -4.31
CA LEU A 53 3.57 4.15 -4.65
C LEU A 53 4.47 3.41 -3.67
N ILE A 54 3.88 2.58 -2.84
CA ILE A 54 4.57 1.70 -1.92
C ILE A 54 4.66 0.34 -2.58
N GLU A 55 5.85 -0.09 -2.95
CA GLU A 55 6.05 -1.43 -3.48
C GLU A 55 5.67 -2.47 -2.43
N VAL A 56 4.89 -3.47 -2.82
CA VAL A 56 4.34 -4.51 -1.94
C VAL A 56 4.57 -5.89 -2.53
N MET A 57 4.25 -6.94 -1.78
CA MET A 57 4.29 -8.33 -2.24
C MET A 57 3.11 -8.60 -3.18
N GLY A 58 3.28 -9.55 -4.10
CA GLY A 58 2.23 -9.98 -5.02
C GLY A 58 2.79 -10.87 -6.12
N GLU A 59 1.92 -11.34 -7.00
CA GLU A 59 2.25 -12.29 -8.06
C GLU A 59 2.59 -11.61 -9.40
N ALA A 60 2.39 -10.30 -9.51
CA ALA A 60 2.70 -9.54 -10.72
C ALA A 60 4.17 -9.09 -10.75
N ASP A 61 4.65 -8.64 -11.92
CA ASP A 61 6.01 -8.14 -12.11
C ASP A 61 6.33 -6.94 -11.20
N LYS A 62 5.31 -6.08 -10.97
CA LYS A 62 5.38 -4.99 -9.99
C LYS A 62 4.04 -4.88 -9.28
N ASN A 63 4.09 -4.70 -7.98
CA ASN A 63 2.92 -4.60 -7.10
C ASN A 63 3.06 -3.38 -6.20
N TYR A 64 2.03 -2.54 -6.16
CA TYR A 64 2.05 -1.30 -5.38
C TYR A 64 0.75 -1.09 -4.60
N LEU A 65 0.88 -0.53 -3.42
CA LEU A 65 -0.17 0.25 -2.77
C LEU A 65 0.03 1.70 -3.16
N MET A 66 -0.96 2.30 -3.82
CA MET A 66 -0.94 3.69 -4.25
C MET A 66 -1.80 4.55 -3.33
N ILE A 67 -1.24 5.63 -2.81
CA ILE A 67 -1.89 6.52 -1.83
C ILE A 67 -1.81 7.96 -2.32
N ASP A 68 -2.93 8.67 -2.34
CA ASP A 68 -2.96 10.12 -2.59
C ASP A 68 -2.14 10.88 -1.55
N ILE A 69 -1.49 11.97 -1.97
CA ILE A 69 -0.71 12.84 -1.07
C ILE A 69 -1.52 13.32 0.14
N ASP A 70 -2.81 13.58 -0.04
CA ASP A 70 -3.69 14.07 1.02
C ASP A 70 -4.01 13.00 2.08
N ASN A 71 -3.80 11.72 1.75
CA ASN A 71 -4.10 10.57 2.61
C ASN A 71 -2.85 9.93 3.26
N ILE A 72 -1.64 10.46 3.02
CA ILE A 72 -0.40 9.88 3.55
C ILE A 72 -0.41 9.86 5.08
N LYS A 73 -0.84 10.96 5.70
CA LYS A 73 -0.93 11.04 7.17
C LYS A 73 -1.90 10.00 7.73
N SER A 74 -3.07 9.86 7.13
CA SER A 74 -4.07 8.86 7.52
C SER A 74 -3.54 7.44 7.36
N ALA A 75 -2.82 7.16 6.27
CA ALA A 75 -2.19 5.86 6.05
C ALA A 75 -1.10 5.57 7.10
N GLN A 76 -0.24 6.55 7.39
CA GLN A 76 0.78 6.42 8.41
C GLN A 76 0.16 6.12 9.78
N ASP A 77 -0.90 6.84 10.15
CA ASP A 77 -1.60 6.64 11.43
C ASP A 77 -2.27 5.27 11.48
N GLY A 78 -2.91 4.82 10.40
CA GLY A 78 -3.47 3.47 10.31
C GLY A 78 -2.43 2.35 10.47
N PHE A 79 -1.23 2.51 9.91
CA PHE A 79 -0.13 1.55 10.14
C PHE A 79 0.39 1.60 11.59
N LYS A 80 0.38 2.76 12.26
CA LYS A 80 0.71 2.87 13.69
C LYS A 80 -0.31 2.11 14.55
N GLU A 81 -1.59 2.32 14.30
CA GLU A 81 -2.66 1.61 15.01
C GLU A 81 -2.58 0.10 14.81
N MET A 82 -2.33 -0.36 13.58
CA MET A 82 -2.10 -1.78 13.31
C MET A 82 -0.91 -2.34 14.11
N LYS A 83 0.20 -1.59 14.19
CA LYS A 83 1.37 -1.97 14.98
C LYS A 83 1.03 -2.09 16.47
N GLU A 84 0.34 -1.12 17.03
CA GLU A 84 -0.05 -1.12 18.44
C GLU A 84 -0.95 -2.33 18.74
N LYS A 85 -1.92 -2.61 17.87
CA LYS A 85 -2.80 -3.76 18.00
C LYS A 85 -2.08 -5.09 17.84
N TYR A 86 -1.11 -5.17 16.94
CA TYR A 86 -0.22 -6.32 16.79
C TYR A 86 0.54 -6.60 18.09
N ILE A 87 1.12 -5.59 18.72
CA ILE A 87 1.85 -5.72 19.99
C ILE A 87 0.91 -6.18 21.12
N GLU A 88 -0.25 -5.53 21.24
CA GLU A 88 -1.28 -5.87 22.24
C GLU A 88 -1.70 -7.34 22.11
N TRP A 89 -2.07 -7.78 20.91
CA TRP A 89 -2.57 -9.14 20.71
C TRP A 89 -1.51 -10.23 20.88
N ILE A 90 -0.26 -9.92 20.55
CA ILE A 90 0.86 -10.83 20.90
C ILE A 90 1.01 -10.98 22.41
N LYS A 91 0.89 -9.89 23.17
CA LYS A 91 0.95 -9.93 24.63
C LYS A 91 -0.18 -10.78 25.18
N VAL A 92 -1.42 -10.50 24.78
CA VAL A 92 -2.61 -11.27 25.22
C VAL A 92 -2.48 -12.75 24.85
N ALA A 93 -2.04 -13.07 23.64
CA ALA A 93 -1.86 -14.46 23.23
C ALA A 93 -0.81 -15.20 24.08
N ARG A 94 0.29 -14.53 24.43
CA ARG A 94 1.33 -15.10 25.29
C ARG A 94 0.82 -15.34 26.72
N GLU A 95 0.10 -14.38 27.29
CA GLU A 95 -0.46 -14.47 28.64
C GLU A 95 -1.50 -15.59 28.77
N ASN A 96 -2.18 -15.92 27.68
CA ASN A 96 -3.22 -16.96 27.64
C ASN A 96 -2.78 -18.24 26.92
N ASN A 97 -1.48 -18.40 26.62
CA ASN A 97 -0.92 -19.57 25.94
C ASN A 97 -1.61 -19.90 24.59
N VAL A 98 -2.07 -18.88 23.85
CA VAL A 98 -2.72 -19.03 22.55
C VAL A 98 -1.68 -19.30 21.48
N THR A 99 -1.77 -20.45 20.83
CA THR A 99 -0.84 -20.90 19.76
C THR A 99 -1.43 -20.84 18.37
N GLU A 100 -2.75 -20.64 18.26
CA GLU A 100 -3.44 -20.51 16.98
C GLU A 100 -4.52 -19.45 17.07
N VAL A 101 -4.46 -18.48 16.18
CA VAL A 101 -5.45 -17.40 16.02
C VAL A 101 -5.48 -16.96 14.56
N ASP A 102 -6.67 -16.69 14.05
CA ASP A 102 -6.89 -15.97 12.80
C ASP A 102 -7.99 -14.93 13.07
N LYS A 103 -7.61 -13.66 13.15
CA LYS A 103 -8.53 -12.60 13.57
C LYS A 103 -8.40 -11.37 12.68
N ARG A 104 -9.53 -10.89 12.18
CA ARG A 104 -9.62 -9.62 11.46
C ARG A 104 -9.37 -8.45 12.40
N MET A 105 -8.65 -7.45 11.90
CA MET A 105 -8.45 -6.16 12.57
C MET A 105 -9.44 -5.15 11.98
N ASP A 106 -10.16 -4.46 12.84
CA ASP A 106 -11.19 -3.49 12.43
C ASP A 106 -10.59 -2.10 12.12
N TYR A 107 -9.53 -2.06 11.30
CA TYR A 107 -8.97 -0.79 10.86
C TYR A 107 -9.28 -0.57 9.39
N PRO A 108 -10.18 0.37 9.07
CA PRO A 108 -10.36 0.77 7.70
C PRO A 108 -9.13 1.57 7.26
N PHE A 109 -8.40 1.06 6.30
CA PHE A 109 -7.40 1.84 5.60
C PHE A 109 -8.12 2.67 4.52
N HIS A 110 -8.17 3.97 4.71
CA HIS A 110 -8.81 4.88 3.77
C HIS A 110 -7.79 5.50 2.81
N GLY A 111 -8.17 5.61 1.55
CA GLY A 111 -7.46 6.43 0.55
C GLY A 111 -6.32 5.77 -0.19
N GLY A 112 -6.19 4.44 -0.12
CA GLY A 112 -5.26 3.69 -0.95
C GLY A 112 -5.96 2.79 -1.96
N ILE A 113 -5.35 2.56 -3.11
CA ILE A 113 -5.74 1.53 -4.07
C ILE A 113 -4.58 0.60 -4.36
N GLY A 114 -4.89 -0.66 -4.65
CA GLY A 114 -3.92 -1.61 -5.19
C GLY A 114 -3.64 -1.30 -6.65
N ALA A 115 -2.39 -1.44 -7.07
CA ALA A 115 -1.97 -1.38 -8.46
C ALA A 115 -0.93 -2.47 -8.73
N ALA A 116 -1.04 -3.13 -9.87
CA ALA A 116 -0.07 -4.14 -10.29
C ALA A 116 0.23 -3.99 -11.78
N TRP A 117 1.49 -4.22 -12.17
CA TRP A 117 1.91 -4.31 -13.55
C TRP A 117 2.07 -5.78 -13.93
N LYS A 118 1.25 -6.27 -14.85
CA LYS A 118 1.26 -7.66 -15.31
C LYS A 118 0.88 -7.73 -16.79
N ASN A 119 1.56 -8.57 -17.57
CA ASN A 119 1.32 -8.74 -18.99
C ASN A 119 1.31 -7.42 -19.76
N SER A 120 2.28 -6.54 -19.48
CA SER A 120 2.44 -5.23 -20.15
C SER A 120 1.27 -4.26 -19.96
N GLN A 121 0.46 -4.43 -18.92
CA GLN A 121 -0.65 -3.53 -18.58
C GLN A 121 -0.77 -3.33 -17.07
N TRP A 122 -1.40 -2.21 -16.69
CA TRP A 122 -1.72 -1.92 -15.31
C TRP A 122 -3.06 -2.55 -14.92
N TRP A 123 -3.08 -3.13 -13.74
CA TRP A 123 -4.25 -3.67 -13.07
C TRP A 123 -4.49 -2.87 -11.80
N PHE A 124 -5.75 -2.56 -11.49
CA PHE A 124 -6.10 -1.75 -10.34
C PHE A 124 -7.15 -2.44 -9.47
N SER A 125 -7.20 -2.06 -8.19
CA SER A 125 -8.34 -2.36 -7.38
C SER A 125 -9.50 -1.44 -7.80
N THR A 126 -10.55 -2.04 -8.34
CA THR A 126 -11.76 -1.33 -8.75
C THR A 126 -12.70 -1.09 -7.56
N GLY A 127 -13.73 -0.23 -7.73
CA GLY A 127 -14.62 0.21 -6.66
C GLY A 127 -15.44 -0.87 -5.93
N PHE A 128 -15.30 -2.14 -6.32
CA PHE A 128 -15.78 -3.30 -5.56
C PHE A 128 -14.69 -3.93 -4.68
N CYS A 129 -13.46 -3.42 -4.73
CA CYS A 129 -12.43 -3.83 -3.80
C CYS A 129 -12.73 -3.18 -2.46
N TRP A 130 -13.25 -3.99 -1.58
CA TRP A 130 -13.56 -3.65 -0.20
C TRP A 130 -12.33 -3.04 0.46
N ASN A 131 -12.57 -2.17 1.44
CA ASN A 131 -11.52 -1.64 2.29
C ASN A 131 -10.55 -2.76 2.65
N MET A 132 -9.28 -2.55 2.37
CA MET A 132 -8.23 -3.47 2.77
C MET A 132 -8.39 -3.74 4.26
N GLN A 133 -8.52 -5.02 4.62
CA GLN A 133 -8.70 -5.41 6.01
C GLN A 133 -7.50 -6.21 6.45
N PRO A 134 -6.80 -5.75 7.48
CA PRO A 134 -5.69 -6.50 8.00
C PRO A 134 -6.18 -7.71 8.81
N TYR A 135 -5.48 -8.84 8.64
CA TYR A 135 -5.67 -10.06 9.41
C TYR A 135 -4.46 -10.32 10.28
N PHE A 136 -4.71 -10.46 11.57
CA PHE A 136 -3.74 -10.95 12.53
C PHE A 136 -3.82 -12.47 12.61
N LYS A 137 -2.67 -13.13 12.49
CA LYS A 137 -2.58 -14.58 12.54
C LYS A 137 -1.45 -15.04 13.46
N ILE A 138 -1.75 -15.99 14.31
CA ILE A 138 -0.77 -16.80 15.03
C ILE A 138 -0.85 -18.23 14.52
N LYS A 139 0.30 -18.82 14.21
CA LYS A 139 0.43 -20.24 13.90
C LYS A 139 1.75 -20.74 14.52
N GLY A 140 1.64 -21.37 15.68
CA GLY A 140 2.79 -21.74 16.50
C GLY A 140 3.60 -20.52 16.93
N ILE A 141 4.87 -20.47 16.55
CA ILE A 141 5.77 -19.35 16.87
C ILE A 141 5.58 -18.13 15.92
N ASN A 142 4.97 -18.34 14.76
CA ASN A 142 4.81 -17.30 13.77
C ASN A 142 3.63 -16.39 14.13
N LYS A 143 3.90 -15.09 14.12
CA LYS A 143 2.92 -14.03 14.38
C LYS A 143 2.97 -13.04 13.23
N THR A 144 1.84 -12.81 12.56
CA THR A 144 1.81 -11.98 11.36
C THR A 144 0.59 -11.08 11.34
N VAL A 145 0.72 -9.91 10.72
CA VAL A 145 -0.40 -9.14 10.19
C VAL A 145 -0.27 -9.12 8.68
N THR A 146 -1.33 -9.49 7.98
CA THR A 146 -1.39 -9.43 6.52
C THR A 146 -2.49 -8.46 6.11
N PHE A 147 -2.14 -7.55 5.25
CA PHE A 147 -3.00 -6.55 4.67
C PHE A 147 -3.01 -6.77 3.15
N ALA A 148 -4.12 -7.27 2.63
CA ALA A 148 -4.20 -7.77 1.26
C ALA A 148 -5.35 -7.16 0.48
N GLN A 149 -5.17 -7.03 -0.84
CA GLN A 149 -6.17 -6.52 -1.75
C GLN A 149 -6.09 -7.24 -3.09
N SER A 150 -7.23 -7.48 -3.74
CA SER A 150 -7.24 -7.92 -5.12
C SER A 150 -7.12 -6.73 -6.08
N VAL A 151 -6.45 -6.96 -7.20
CA VAL A 151 -6.38 -6.07 -8.35
C VAL A 151 -6.87 -6.80 -9.58
N ARG A 152 -7.52 -6.10 -10.49
CA ARG A 152 -8.13 -6.68 -11.69
C ARG A 152 -7.68 -5.94 -12.94
N SER A 153 -7.64 -6.67 -14.05
CA SER A 153 -7.46 -6.09 -15.37
C SER A 153 -8.76 -5.47 -15.85
N ASP A 154 -8.68 -4.35 -16.55
CA ASP A 154 -9.85 -3.77 -17.22
C ASP A 154 -10.34 -4.61 -18.39
N SER A 155 -9.44 -5.40 -19.00
CA SER A 155 -9.77 -6.25 -20.15
C SER A 155 -10.47 -7.55 -19.73
N ASN A 156 -10.34 -7.96 -18.47
CA ASN A 156 -10.99 -9.17 -17.95
C ASN A 156 -11.20 -9.08 -16.43
N GLU A 157 -12.42 -8.73 -16.02
CA GLU A 157 -12.79 -8.56 -14.62
C GLU A 157 -12.83 -9.87 -13.82
N TYR A 158 -12.81 -11.03 -14.48
CA TYR A 158 -12.79 -12.34 -13.84
C TYR A 158 -11.39 -12.79 -13.41
N ILE A 159 -10.35 -12.13 -13.90
CA ILE A 159 -8.97 -12.44 -13.52
C ILE A 159 -8.52 -11.48 -12.44
N GLU A 160 -8.28 -12.04 -11.26
CA GLU A 160 -7.76 -11.31 -10.10
C GLU A 160 -6.29 -11.64 -9.86
N ASN A 161 -5.56 -10.67 -9.32
CA ASN A 161 -4.23 -10.86 -8.77
C ASN A 161 -4.22 -10.29 -7.35
N MET A 162 -3.51 -10.94 -6.43
CA MET A 162 -3.42 -10.48 -5.05
C MET A 162 -2.14 -9.67 -4.85
N ILE A 163 -2.31 -8.52 -4.22
CA ILE A 163 -1.20 -7.76 -3.65
C ILE A 163 -1.35 -7.72 -2.13
N TYR A 164 -0.25 -7.68 -1.40
CA TYR A 164 -0.31 -7.67 0.06
C TYR A 164 0.96 -7.12 0.71
N ILE A 165 0.79 -6.59 1.92
CA ILE A 165 1.88 -6.32 2.85
C ILE A 165 1.71 -7.28 4.02
N LYS A 166 2.78 -7.98 4.38
CA LYS A 166 2.79 -8.90 5.51
C LYS A 166 3.84 -8.45 6.51
N PHE A 167 3.44 -8.15 7.73
CA PHE A 167 4.32 -7.80 8.82
C PHE A 167 4.57 -9.02 9.71
N THR A 168 5.82 -9.24 10.07
CA THR A 168 6.25 -10.35 10.94
C THR A 168 6.94 -9.85 12.21
N SER A 169 7.22 -8.56 12.27
CA SER A 169 7.90 -7.92 13.39
C SER A 169 7.48 -6.45 13.53
N VAL A 170 7.71 -5.89 14.70
CA VAL A 170 7.52 -4.45 14.96
C VAL A 170 8.41 -3.61 14.06
N GLN A 171 9.62 -4.08 13.77
CA GLN A 171 10.58 -3.39 12.91
C GLN A 171 10.09 -3.26 11.46
N ASP A 172 9.31 -4.24 10.95
CA ASP A 172 8.71 -4.14 9.62
C ASP A 172 7.70 -2.99 9.56
N PHE A 173 6.87 -2.84 10.60
CA PHE A 173 5.95 -1.70 10.74
C PHE A 173 6.71 -0.37 10.84
N ASP A 174 7.70 -0.30 11.73
CA ASP A 174 8.47 0.94 11.97
C ASP A 174 9.15 1.42 10.69
N SER A 175 9.70 0.51 9.91
CA SER A 175 10.35 0.85 8.65
C SER A 175 9.39 1.50 7.65
N LEU A 176 8.18 0.96 7.51
CA LEU A 176 7.16 1.53 6.63
C LEU A 176 6.60 2.85 7.18
N ILE A 177 6.28 2.91 8.48
CA ILE A 177 5.75 4.11 9.13
C ILE A 177 6.73 5.29 9.00
N ASN A 178 8.03 5.03 9.19
CA ASN A 178 9.05 6.07 9.12
C ASN A 178 9.25 6.63 7.72
N ILE A 179 9.15 5.81 6.67
CA ILE A 179 9.28 6.30 5.28
C ILE A 179 8.03 7.07 4.83
N LEU A 180 6.86 6.81 5.44
CA LEU A 180 5.61 7.51 5.16
C LEU A 180 5.42 8.79 5.99
N ASP A 181 6.48 9.31 6.61
CA ASP A 181 6.42 10.57 7.36
C ASP A 181 5.92 11.72 6.47
N ASP A 182 4.69 12.21 6.75
CA ASP A 182 4.07 13.27 5.96
C ASP A 182 4.87 14.58 6.02
N GLY A 183 5.54 14.84 7.14
CA GLY A 183 6.42 16.02 7.27
C GLY A 183 7.55 16.01 6.25
N LYS A 184 8.15 14.88 5.97
CA LYS A 184 9.28 14.73 5.02
C LYS A 184 8.81 14.40 3.61
N LEU A 185 8.07 13.31 3.45
CA LEU A 185 7.60 12.84 2.15
C LEU A 185 6.62 13.82 1.53
N GLY A 186 5.60 14.23 2.29
CA GLY A 186 4.61 15.18 1.83
C GLY A 186 5.20 16.54 1.51
N ALA A 187 6.14 17.06 2.34
CA ALA A 187 6.83 18.32 2.06
C ALA A 187 7.66 18.25 0.78
N LYS A 188 8.38 17.13 0.53
CA LYS A 188 9.14 16.93 -0.70
C LYS A 188 8.26 16.96 -1.93
N ILE A 189 7.14 16.22 -1.92
CA ILE A 189 6.22 16.14 -3.06
C ILE A 189 5.53 17.48 -3.31
N ARG A 190 5.03 18.16 -2.27
CA ARG A 190 4.43 19.50 -2.38
C ARG A 190 5.44 20.55 -2.85
N GLY A 191 6.69 20.46 -2.43
CA GLY A 191 7.77 21.32 -2.87
C GLY A 191 8.12 21.17 -4.36
N VAL A 192 8.06 19.96 -4.91
CA VAL A 192 8.23 19.72 -6.36
C VAL A 192 7.10 20.38 -7.13
N LYS A 193 5.83 20.17 -6.71
CA LYS A 193 4.65 20.80 -7.35
C LYS A 193 4.74 22.33 -7.36
N SER A 194 5.20 22.93 -6.27
CA SER A 194 5.39 24.38 -6.20
C SER A 194 6.41 24.89 -7.22
N LYS A 195 7.52 24.17 -7.41
CA LYS A 195 8.57 24.55 -8.40
C LYS A 195 8.08 24.40 -9.86
N GLU A 196 7.31 23.36 -10.14
CA GLU A 196 6.74 23.19 -11.49
C GLU A 196 5.77 24.32 -11.88
N ASN A 197 5.06 24.88 -10.91
CA ASN A 197 4.12 25.98 -11.13
C ASN A 197 4.83 27.35 -11.40
N ILE A 198 6.11 27.50 -11.08
CA ILE A 198 6.88 28.72 -11.35
C ILE A 198 7.17 28.87 -12.85
N PHE A 199 7.18 27.76 -13.60
CA PHE A 199 7.49 27.74 -15.04
C PHE A 199 6.24 27.65 -15.94
N LYS A 200 5.05 27.81 -15.39
CA LYS A 200 3.77 27.91 -16.12
C LYS A 200 3.31 29.35 -16.20
#